data_8c6ebd4a82f69d84f1a00d22aaeb5bab
#
_entry.id   8c6ebd4a82f69d84f1a00d22aaeb5bab
#
_cell.length_a   1.000
_cell.length_b   1.000
_cell.length_c   1.000
_cell.angle_alpha   90.00
_cell.angle_beta   90.00
_cell.angle_gamma   90.00
#
_symmetry.space_group_name_H-M   'P 1'
#
loop_
_entity.id
_entity.type
_entity.pdbx_description
1 polymer ?
#
loop_
_entity_poly.entity_id
_entity_poly.type
_entity_poly.pdbx_seq_one_letter_code
_entity_poly.pdbx_strand_id
1 'polypeptide(L)'
;MGDSITEGHSVIDRTHNRYDNVMKKKYHLKKVNNYGIGGTRFAYQSKPSENPRYDLYFCGRAQKMDRNCDIVVVYGGVNDYAHGDAPIGTPEDTTPSTFYGAVEWLMNYLTEEYAGKTIVFLTPAHRTGAYPETLPSPKPMKLADALPLKDYGDIIKEKAKKYNIPVLDMMEKLPIDPNIPEDCEKYTEDGLHFNDEGHKIIAKTVGDFLLSL
;
A
#
# COMPACT_ATOMS: atom_id res chain seq x y z
N MET A 1 -0.80 6.60 -4.88
CA MET A 1 0.00 5.51 -5.51
C MET A 1 -0.22 4.22 -4.73
N GLY A 2 -0.19 3.07 -5.41
CA GLY A 2 -0.37 1.79 -4.71
C GLY A 2 -0.25 0.57 -5.62
N ASP A 3 -0.69 -0.55 -5.09
CA ASP A 3 -0.69 -1.87 -5.73
C ASP A 3 -2.08 -2.24 -6.32
N SER A 4 -2.43 -3.54 -6.29
CA SER A 4 -3.71 -4.06 -6.79
C SER A 4 -4.94 -3.50 -6.06
N ILE A 5 -4.84 -3.21 -4.77
CA ILE A 5 -5.94 -2.62 -4.01
C ILE A 5 -6.21 -1.21 -4.55
N THR A 6 -5.17 -0.41 -4.74
CA THR A 6 -5.32 0.94 -5.33
C THR A 6 -5.73 0.89 -6.81
N GLU A 7 -5.26 -0.08 -7.58
CA GLU A 7 -5.72 -0.31 -8.96
C GLU A 7 -7.21 -0.65 -9.03
N GLY A 8 -7.76 -1.23 -7.96
CA GLY A 8 -9.15 -1.70 -7.87
C GLY A 8 -9.31 -3.09 -8.47
N HIS A 9 -8.37 -4.01 -8.18
CA HIS A 9 -8.59 -5.43 -8.44
C HIS A 9 -9.84 -5.86 -7.67
N SER A 10 -10.68 -6.70 -8.23
CA SER A 10 -11.97 -7.14 -7.67
C SER A 10 -13.07 -6.06 -7.59
N VAL A 11 -12.82 -4.83 -7.99
CA VAL A 11 -13.88 -3.82 -8.14
C VAL A 11 -14.55 -3.98 -9.50
N ILE A 12 -15.86 -4.24 -9.49
CA ILE A 12 -16.66 -4.46 -10.70
C ILE A 12 -16.78 -3.15 -11.49
N ASP A 13 -17.23 -2.09 -10.84
CA ASP A 13 -17.31 -0.76 -11.44
C ASP A 13 -16.25 0.18 -10.86
N ARG A 14 -15.04 0.11 -11.41
CA ARG A 14 -13.91 0.94 -10.97
C ARG A 14 -14.17 2.44 -11.08
N THR A 15 -15.03 2.87 -12.00
CA THR A 15 -15.35 4.28 -12.22
C THR A 15 -16.13 4.87 -11.04
N HIS A 16 -16.98 4.08 -10.41
CA HIS A 16 -17.83 4.56 -9.34
C HIS A 16 -17.47 4.01 -7.96
N ASN A 17 -16.96 2.77 -7.88
CA ASN A 17 -16.82 2.04 -6.63
C ASN A 17 -15.37 1.86 -6.16
N ARG A 18 -14.36 2.15 -6.99
CA ARG A 18 -12.97 2.18 -6.52
C ARG A 18 -12.80 3.28 -5.47
N TYR A 19 -12.09 2.99 -4.39
CA TYR A 19 -12.07 3.84 -3.18
C TYR A 19 -11.71 5.30 -3.47
N ASP A 20 -10.79 5.57 -4.38
CA ASP A 20 -10.38 6.91 -4.77
C ASP A 20 -11.52 7.68 -5.48
N ASN A 21 -12.32 7.01 -6.33
CA ASN A 21 -13.49 7.60 -6.98
C ASN A 21 -14.65 7.80 -6.00
N VAL A 22 -14.85 6.87 -5.06
CA VAL A 22 -15.79 7.04 -3.94
C VAL A 22 -15.39 8.25 -3.10
N MET A 23 -14.09 8.37 -2.76
CA MET A 23 -13.56 9.53 -2.03
C MET A 23 -13.78 10.82 -2.80
N LYS A 24 -13.48 10.83 -4.12
CA LYS A 24 -13.68 12.01 -4.97
C LYS A 24 -15.11 12.53 -4.86
N LYS A 25 -16.09 11.65 -4.95
CA LYS A 25 -17.52 12.00 -4.86
C LYS A 25 -17.91 12.44 -3.44
N LYS A 26 -17.54 11.66 -2.43
CA LYS A 26 -17.97 11.85 -1.04
C LYS A 26 -17.38 13.10 -0.41
N TYR A 27 -16.11 13.39 -0.67
CA TYR A 27 -15.36 14.50 -0.07
C TYR A 27 -15.16 15.67 -1.05
N HIS A 28 -15.86 15.66 -2.19
CA HIS A 28 -15.85 16.73 -3.21
C HIS A 28 -14.44 17.07 -3.73
N LEU A 29 -13.58 16.04 -3.90
CA LEU A 29 -12.24 16.26 -4.42
C LEU A 29 -12.30 16.70 -5.90
N LYS A 30 -11.57 17.74 -6.26
CA LYS A 30 -11.56 18.29 -7.62
C LYS A 30 -11.07 17.25 -8.65
N LYS A 31 -9.98 16.59 -8.34
CA LYS A 31 -9.32 15.60 -9.21
C LYS A 31 -8.68 14.50 -8.36
N VAL A 32 -8.69 13.29 -8.87
CA VAL A 32 -7.90 12.17 -8.31
C VAL A 32 -7.12 11.51 -9.44
N ASN A 33 -5.82 11.36 -9.26
CA ASN A 33 -4.95 10.58 -10.14
C ASN A 33 -4.65 9.24 -9.48
N ASN A 34 -5.02 8.14 -10.11
CA ASN A 34 -4.75 6.80 -9.60
C ASN A 34 -3.50 6.23 -10.25
N TYR A 35 -2.51 5.88 -9.42
CA TYR A 35 -1.25 5.23 -9.81
C TYR A 35 -1.13 3.83 -9.19
N GLY A 36 -2.25 3.11 -9.07
CA GLY A 36 -2.28 1.71 -8.66
C GLY A 36 -1.82 0.78 -9.79
N ILE A 37 -0.95 -0.16 -9.48
CA ILE A 37 -0.53 -1.25 -10.39
C ILE A 37 -0.43 -2.54 -9.58
N GLY A 38 -1.24 -3.54 -9.94
CA GLY A 38 -1.31 -4.82 -9.25
C GLY A 38 0.04 -5.55 -9.18
N GLY A 39 0.28 -6.24 -8.08
CA GLY A 39 1.49 -7.03 -7.84
C GLY A 39 2.75 -6.22 -7.53
N THR A 40 2.69 -4.89 -7.56
CA THR A 40 3.89 -4.05 -7.36
C THR A 40 4.21 -3.84 -5.89
N ARG A 41 5.49 -3.60 -5.60
CA ARG A 41 6.11 -3.51 -4.28
C ARG A 41 6.75 -2.14 -4.06
N PHE A 42 7.07 -1.84 -2.82
CA PHE A 42 7.96 -0.73 -2.50
C PHE A 42 9.37 -0.99 -3.05
N ALA A 43 9.91 -2.15 -2.69
CA ALA A 43 11.29 -2.51 -2.98
C ALA A 43 11.50 -3.00 -4.42
N TYR A 44 12.69 -2.73 -4.92
CA TYR A 44 13.18 -3.30 -6.17
C TYR A 44 13.42 -4.80 -6.00
N GLN A 45 13.06 -5.58 -7.02
CA GLN A 45 13.30 -7.00 -7.09
C GLN A 45 14.50 -7.29 -7.99
N SER A 46 15.44 -8.11 -7.53
CA SER A 46 16.64 -8.42 -8.29
C SER A 46 16.40 -9.46 -9.39
N LYS A 47 15.51 -10.42 -9.16
CA LYS A 47 15.12 -11.43 -10.15
C LYS A 47 13.82 -11.00 -10.83
N PRO A 48 13.78 -10.96 -12.17
CA PRO A 48 12.56 -10.61 -12.90
C PRO A 48 11.38 -11.51 -12.52
N SER A 49 10.20 -10.93 -12.37
CA SER A 49 8.95 -11.65 -12.20
C SER A 49 8.53 -12.31 -13.52
N GLU A 50 7.76 -13.41 -13.45
CA GLU A 50 7.10 -13.97 -14.63
C GLU A 50 6.24 -12.94 -15.36
N ASN A 51 5.57 -12.07 -14.61
CA ASN A 51 4.88 -10.91 -15.14
C ASN A 51 5.72 -9.65 -14.91
N PRO A 52 6.31 -9.05 -15.98
CA PRO A 52 7.16 -7.86 -15.86
C PRO A 52 6.47 -6.65 -15.24
N ARG A 53 5.12 -6.62 -15.26
CA ARG A 53 4.34 -5.56 -14.62
C ARG A 53 4.56 -5.51 -13.11
N TYR A 54 4.82 -6.67 -12.48
CA TYR A 54 5.09 -6.75 -11.04
C TYR A 54 6.43 -6.13 -10.63
N ASP A 55 7.34 -5.92 -11.59
CA ASP A 55 8.64 -5.31 -11.37
C ASP A 55 8.61 -3.77 -11.44
N LEU A 56 7.42 -3.19 -11.68
CA LEU A 56 7.19 -1.75 -11.63
C LEU A 56 7.06 -1.28 -10.17
N TYR A 57 8.17 -1.29 -9.44
CA TYR A 57 8.23 -0.95 -8.01
C TYR A 57 7.92 0.54 -7.72
N PHE A 58 7.50 0.85 -6.50
CA PHE A 58 6.98 2.17 -6.12
C PHE A 58 8.00 3.29 -6.32
N CYS A 59 9.25 3.10 -5.88
CA CYS A 59 10.29 4.13 -6.00
C CYS A 59 10.54 4.53 -7.46
N GLY A 60 10.60 3.56 -8.37
CA GLY A 60 10.78 3.84 -9.80
C GLY A 60 9.58 4.53 -10.45
N ARG A 61 8.35 4.29 -9.95
CA ARG A 61 7.12 4.91 -10.47
C ARG A 61 6.83 6.28 -9.89
N ALA A 62 7.26 6.54 -8.67
CA ALA A 62 7.03 7.82 -8.00
C ALA A 62 7.53 9.01 -8.83
N GLN A 63 8.63 8.84 -9.53
CA GLN A 63 9.24 9.85 -10.40
C GLN A 63 8.35 10.27 -11.59
N LYS A 64 7.33 9.46 -11.92
CA LYS A 64 6.39 9.70 -13.04
C LYS A 64 5.04 10.25 -12.59
N MET A 65 4.86 10.48 -11.30
CA MET A 65 3.60 11.03 -10.79
C MET A 65 3.49 12.53 -11.04
N ASP A 66 2.26 12.99 -11.28
CA ASP A 66 1.94 14.41 -11.42
C ASP A 66 2.20 15.15 -10.09
N ARG A 67 3.06 16.16 -10.13
CA ARG A 67 3.38 16.98 -8.95
C ARG A 67 2.34 18.05 -8.65
N ASN A 68 1.41 18.29 -9.57
CA ASN A 68 0.33 19.24 -9.38
C ASN A 68 -0.83 18.57 -8.60
N CYS A 69 -0.62 18.40 -7.31
CA CYS A 69 -1.60 17.86 -6.38
C CYS A 69 -1.45 18.52 -5.01
N ASP A 70 -2.46 18.39 -4.16
CA ASP A 70 -2.46 18.88 -2.79
C ASP A 70 -2.11 17.77 -1.80
N ILE A 71 -2.47 16.52 -2.14
CA ILE A 71 -2.30 15.36 -1.27
C ILE A 71 -1.71 14.19 -2.07
N VAL A 72 -0.72 13.53 -1.50
CA VAL A 72 -0.15 12.26 -1.98
C VAL A 72 -0.48 11.15 -0.99
N VAL A 73 -1.19 10.13 -1.44
CA VAL A 73 -1.48 8.93 -0.64
C VAL A 73 -0.71 7.74 -1.21
N VAL A 74 0.04 7.05 -0.36
CA VAL A 74 0.78 5.83 -0.71
C VAL A 74 0.22 4.66 0.08
N TYR A 75 -0.28 3.63 -0.61
CA TYR A 75 -0.86 2.42 -0.01
C TYR A 75 -0.19 1.18 -0.58
N GLY A 76 0.51 0.41 0.26
CA GLY A 76 1.22 -0.79 -0.18
C GLY A 76 1.93 -1.53 0.94
N GLY A 77 2.83 -2.46 0.56
CA GLY A 77 3.61 -3.30 1.46
C GLY A 77 3.11 -4.76 1.53
N VAL A 78 1.86 -5.03 1.15
CA VAL A 78 1.32 -6.39 1.14
C VAL A 78 2.03 -7.29 0.11
N ASN A 79 2.52 -6.73 -1.00
CA ASN A 79 3.26 -7.49 -2.00
C ASN A 79 4.73 -7.66 -1.61
N ASP A 80 5.32 -6.71 -0.90
CA ASP A 80 6.66 -6.88 -0.29
C ASP A 80 6.64 -8.05 0.71
N TYR A 81 5.57 -8.17 1.51
CA TYR A 81 5.34 -9.34 2.36
C TYR A 81 5.13 -10.61 1.53
N ALA A 82 4.22 -10.59 0.54
CA ALA A 82 3.72 -11.78 -0.11
C ALA A 82 4.72 -12.43 -1.07
N HIS A 83 5.46 -11.64 -1.83
CA HIS A 83 6.35 -12.12 -2.88
C HIS A 83 7.46 -11.11 -3.18
N GLY A 84 8.40 -11.52 -4.06
CA GLY A 84 9.59 -10.74 -4.35
C GLY A 84 10.80 -11.25 -3.55
N ASP A 85 11.98 -10.84 -3.96
CA ASP A 85 13.26 -11.29 -3.41
C ASP A 85 14.03 -10.18 -2.67
N ALA A 86 13.43 -9.02 -2.48
CA ALA A 86 14.05 -7.95 -1.72
C ALA A 86 14.13 -8.34 -0.23
N PRO A 87 15.32 -8.27 0.39
CA PRO A 87 15.47 -8.47 1.83
C PRO A 87 14.76 -7.37 2.63
N ILE A 88 14.50 -7.64 3.90
CA ILE A 88 13.97 -6.62 4.82
C ILE A 88 14.95 -5.46 4.95
N GLY A 89 16.25 -5.76 5.09
CA GLY A 89 17.28 -4.76 5.32
C GLY A 89 17.33 -4.25 6.76
N THR A 90 17.94 -3.09 6.93
CA THR A 90 18.14 -2.45 8.24
C THR A 90 17.62 -1.01 8.24
N PRO A 91 17.38 -0.42 9.44
CA PRO A 91 16.94 0.99 9.53
C PRO A 91 17.88 2.00 8.87
N GLU A 92 19.13 1.67 8.64
CA GLU A 92 20.14 2.54 8.02
C GLU A 92 20.10 2.51 6.48
N ASP A 93 19.40 1.53 5.90
CA ASP A 93 19.30 1.39 4.44
C ASP A 93 18.55 2.56 3.81
N THR A 94 19.08 3.05 2.68
CA THR A 94 18.54 4.21 1.97
C THR A 94 18.29 3.96 0.48
N THR A 95 18.56 2.74 0.00
CA THR A 95 18.37 2.37 -1.41
C THR A 95 17.20 1.41 -1.59
N PRO A 96 16.50 1.42 -2.74
CA PRO A 96 15.31 0.58 -2.94
C PRO A 96 15.58 -0.93 -3.05
N SER A 97 16.78 -1.41 -2.75
CA SER A 97 17.17 -2.83 -2.82
C SER A 97 16.70 -3.65 -1.60
N THR A 98 16.29 -2.99 -0.54
CA THR A 98 15.69 -3.60 0.67
C THR A 98 14.35 -2.93 0.97
N PHE A 99 13.51 -3.56 1.81
CA PHE A 99 12.23 -2.94 2.17
C PHE A 99 12.42 -1.67 2.99
N TYR A 100 13.30 -1.69 4.02
CA TYR A 100 13.66 -0.50 4.78
C TYR A 100 14.16 0.63 3.87
N GLY A 101 15.10 0.30 2.99
CA GLY A 101 15.69 1.27 2.07
C GLY A 101 14.69 1.83 1.06
N ALA A 102 13.75 1.01 0.57
CA ALA A 102 12.71 1.45 -0.35
C ALA A 102 11.72 2.42 0.30
N VAL A 103 11.30 2.11 1.53
CA VAL A 103 10.41 3.00 2.31
C VAL A 103 11.12 4.33 2.62
N GLU A 104 12.38 4.27 3.06
CA GLU A 104 13.22 5.44 3.31
C GLU A 104 13.38 6.30 2.05
N TRP A 105 13.79 5.68 0.95
CA TRP A 105 13.99 6.37 -0.32
C TRP A 105 12.72 7.07 -0.80
N LEU A 106 11.59 6.36 -0.73
CA LEU A 106 10.31 6.90 -1.20
C LEU A 106 9.84 8.07 -0.35
N MET A 107 9.95 7.97 0.97
CA MET A 107 9.57 9.06 1.88
C MET A 107 10.44 10.28 1.67
N ASN A 108 11.76 10.11 1.57
CA ASN A 108 12.68 11.20 1.26
C ASN A 108 12.33 11.86 -0.06
N TYR A 109 12.20 11.08 -1.13
CA TYR A 109 11.85 11.58 -2.46
C TYR A 109 10.53 12.36 -2.46
N LEU A 110 9.48 11.83 -1.83
CA LEU A 110 8.20 12.50 -1.80
C LEU A 110 8.26 13.80 -0.98
N THR A 111 8.99 13.81 0.12
CA THR A 111 9.14 15.02 0.97
C THR A 111 9.86 16.15 0.21
N GLU A 112 10.85 15.81 -0.60
CA GLU A 112 11.57 16.79 -1.44
C GLU A 112 10.71 17.27 -2.62
N GLU A 113 10.17 16.33 -3.42
CA GLU A 113 9.50 16.65 -4.68
C GLU A 113 8.08 17.19 -4.52
N TYR A 114 7.44 16.91 -3.39
CA TYR A 114 6.11 17.39 -3.03
C TYR A 114 6.15 18.31 -1.81
N ALA A 115 7.21 19.13 -1.69
CA ALA A 115 7.38 20.07 -0.60
C ALA A 115 6.13 20.97 -0.43
N GLY A 116 5.65 21.09 0.80
CA GLY A 116 4.44 21.87 1.13
C GLY A 116 3.11 21.18 0.77
N LYS A 117 3.14 19.91 0.37
CA LYS A 117 1.95 19.09 0.14
C LYS A 117 1.74 18.11 1.31
N THR A 118 0.51 17.66 1.49
CA THR A 118 0.21 16.60 2.45
C THR A 118 0.62 15.25 1.87
N ILE A 119 1.54 14.56 2.53
CA ILE A 119 1.96 13.21 2.17
C ILE A 119 1.46 12.27 3.27
N VAL A 120 0.83 11.15 2.87
CA VAL A 120 0.26 10.16 3.79
C VAL A 120 0.63 8.76 3.34
N PHE A 121 1.03 7.92 4.28
CA PHE A 121 1.22 6.49 4.03
C PHE A 121 0.13 5.68 4.72
N LEU A 122 -0.30 4.62 4.06
CA LEU A 122 -1.20 3.61 4.60
C LEU A 122 -0.43 2.31 4.77
N THR A 123 -0.50 1.69 5.94
CA THR A 123 0.09 0.35 6.16
C THR A 123 -0.71 -0.71 5.40
N PRO A 124 -0.18 -1.94 5.20
CA PRO A 124 -1.00 -3.06 4.77
C PRO A 124 -2.23 -3.24 5.68
N ALA A 125 -3.36 -3.63 5.12
CA ALA A 125 -4.53 -4.08 5.87
C ALA A 125 -4.41 -5.56 6.23
N HIS A 126 -5.27 -6.05 7.11
CA HIS A 126 -5.44 -7.48 7.35
C HIS A 126 -5.75 -8.22 6.05
N ARG A 127 -5.28 -9.45 5.98
CA ARG A 127 -5.55 -10.37 4.89
C ARG A 127 -5.63 -11.81 5.40
N THR A 128 -6.35 -12.64 4.68
CA THR A 128 -6.28 -14.09 4.79
C THR A 128 -5.73 -14.69 3.48
N GLY A 129 -5.87 -15.97 3.26
CA GLY A 129 -5.45 -16.64 2.03
C GLY A 129 -4.62 -17.88 2.31
N ALA A 130 -3.72 -18.22 1.38
CA ALA A 130 -2.98 -19.49 1.42
C ALA A 130 -2.00 -19.62 2.60
N TYR A 131 -1.75 -18.58 3.37
CA TYR A 131 -0.84 -18.58 4.53
C TYR A 131 -1.22 -17.46 5.52
N PRO A 132 -1.01 -17.70 6.83
CA PRO A 132 -1.34 -16.74 7.87
C PRO A 132 -0.45 -15.48 7.78
N GLU A 133 -1.06 -14.31 7.91
CA GLU A 133 -0.35 -13.03 7.93
C GLU A 133 0.56 -12.83 9.16
N THR A 134 0.38 -13.65 10.19
CA THR A 134 1.19 -13.68 11.42
C THR A 134 2.52 -14.40 11.26
N LEU A 135 2.77 -15.04 10.12
CA LEU A 135 4.00 -15.74 9.77
C LEU A 135 4.63 -15.12 8.52
N PRO A 136 5.97 -15.28 8.34
CA PRO A 136 6.60 -14.94 7.06
C PRO A 136 5.96 -15.65 5.88
N SER A 137 5.87 -14.99 4.74
CA SER A 137 5.32 -15.62 3.52
C SER A 137 6.13 -16.85 3.11
N PRO A 138 5.50 -17.99 2.84
CA PRO A 138 6.16 -19.21 2.38
C PRO A 138 6.51 -19.22 0.89
N LYS A 139 6.28 -18.10 0.16
CA LYS A 139 6.58 -18.05 -1.27
C LYS A 139 8.07 -18.30 -1.54
N PRO A 140 8.42 -19.08 -2.58
CA PRO A 140 9.80 -19.51 -2.81
C PRO A 140 10.81 -18.37 -3.00
N MET A 141 10.34 -17.20 -3.44
CA MET A 141 11.21 -16.04 -3.64
C MET A 141 11.49 -15.24 -2.36
N LYS A 142 10.74 -15.48 -1.28
CA LYS A 142 10.99 -14.79 -0.02
C LYS A 142 12.27 -15.29 0.63
N LEU A 143 13.04 -14.35 1.18
CA LEU A 143 14.29 -14.64 1.86
C LEU A 143 14.07 -15.07 3.30
N ALA A 144 15.12 -15.63 3.91
CA ALA A 144 15.07 -16.10 5.30
C ALA A 144 14.82 -15.01 6.34
N ASP A 145 15.07 -13.74 5.98
CA ASP A 145 14.79 -12.58 6.82
C ASP A 145 13.36 -12.03 6.69
N ALA A 146 12.52 -12.67 5.90
CA ALA A 146 11.12 -12.25 5.74
C ALA A 146 10.38 -12.28 7.09
N LEU A 147 9.49 -11.30 7.28
CA LEU A 147 8.77 -11.05 8.52
C LEU A 147 7.25 -11.28 8.34
N PRO A 148 6.48 -11.39 9.42
CA PRO A 148 5.02 -11.28 9.40
C PRO A 148 4.55 -9.96 8.77
N LEU A 149 3.31 -9.93 8.26
CA LEU A 149 2.76 -8.76 7.54
C LEU A 149 2.76 -7.49 8.38
N LYS A 150 2.44 -7.62 9.67
CA LYS A 150 2.42 -6.48 10.61
C LYS A 150 3.75 -5.73 10.65
N ASP A 151 4.87 -6.45 10.61
CA ASP A 151 6.20 -5.83 10.73
C ASP A 151 6.52 -4.92 9.53
N TYR A 152 6.00 -5.22 8.34
CA TYR A 152 6.09 -4.31 7.19
C TYR A 152 5.35 -2.98 7.46
N GLY A 153 4.18 -3.05 8.11
CA GLY A 153 3.47 -1.86 8.55
C GLY A 153 4.23 -1.09 9.62
N ASP A 154 4.86 -1.77 10.57
CA ASP A 154 5.65 -1.16 11.65
C ASP A 154 6.88 -0.45 11.09
N ILE A 155 7.56 -1.00 10.08
CA ILE A 155 8.67 -0.36 9.37
C ILE A 155 8.20 0.94 8.67
N ILE A 156 7.03 0.93 8.01
CA ILE A 156 6.46 2.14 7.42
C ILE A 156 6.23 3.21 8.49
N LYS A 157 5.65 2.84 9.63
CA LYS A 157 5.39 3.76 10.75
C LYS A 157 6.68 4.29 11.38
N GLU A 158 7.70 3.44 11.51
CA GLU A 158 9.01 3.83 12.03
C GLU A 158 9.66 4.89 11.14
N LYS A 159 9.75 4.62 9.84
CA LYS A 159 10.37 5.54 8.88
C LYS A 159 9.62 6.85 8.75
N ALA A 160 8.30 6.82 8.78
CA ALA A 160 7.46 8.00 8.69
C ALA A 160 7.71 9.03 9.80
N LYS A 161 8.07 8.57 11.01
CA LYS A 161 8.41 9.46 12.15
C LYS A 161 9.56 10.40 11.81
N LYS A 162 10.58 9.93 11.09
CA LYS A 162 11.74 10.73 10.70
C LYS A 162 11.35 11.94 9.81
N TYR A 163 10.31 11.77 8.99
CA TYR A 163 9.84 12.77 8.04
C TYR A 163 8.60 13.52 8.51
N ASN A 164 8.11 13.25 9.72
CA ASN A 164 6.82 13.76 10.22
C ASN A 164 5.65 13.47 9.26
N ILE A 165 5.69 12.32 8.59
CA ILE A 165 4.64 11.89 7.66
C ILE A 165 3.53 11.19 8.46
N PRO A 166 2.26 11.64 8.35
CA PRO A 166 1.12 10.93 8.91
C PRO A 166 0.97 9.53 8.32
N VAL A 167 0.71 8.54 9.18
CA VAL A 167 0.45 7.16 8.75
C VAL A 167 -0.90 6.71 9.26
N LEU A 168 -1.73 6.21 8.37
CA LEU A 168 -2.95 5.47 8.72
C LEU A 168 -2.63 3.99 8.83
N ASP A 169 -2.70 3.45 10.04
CA ASP A 169 -2.55 2.02 10.27
C ASP A 169 -3.84 1.30 9.84
N MET A 170 -3.78 0.65 8.69
CA MET A 170 -4.95 0.01 8.10
C MET A 170 -5.34 -1.29 8.83
N MET A 171 -4.38 -1.99 9.47
CA MET A 171 -4.74 -3.13 10.32
C MET A 171 -5.55 -2.70 11.54
N GLU A 172 -5.21 -1.55 12.11
CA GLU A 172 -5.89 -1.05 13.32
C GLU A 172 -7.19 -0.31 13.01
N LYS A 173 -7.23 0.46 11.92
CA LYS A 173 -8.30 1.44 11.65
C LYS A 173 -9.31 1.01 10.60
N LEU A 174 -8.95 0.10 9.70
CA LEU A 174 -9.94 -0.43 8.74
C LEU A 174 -10.85 -1.44 9.46
N PRO A 175 -12.16 -1.21 9.55
CA PRO A 175 -13.07 -2.11 10.25
C PRO A 175 -13.47 -3.31 9.36
N ILE A 176 -12.47 -3.97 8.77
CA ILE A 176 -12.60 -5.19 7.98
C ILE A 176 -11.41 -6.08 8.32
N ASP A 177 -11.68 -7.28 8.81
CA ASP A 177 -10.68 -8.32 9.02
C ASP A 177 -11.06 -9.57 8.21
N PRO A 178 -10.39 -9.84 7.07
CA PRO A 178 -10.67 -11.03 6.27
C PRO A 178 -10.38 -12.37 6.96
N ASN A 179 -9.75 -12.37 8.14
CA ASN A 179 -9.62 -13.56 8.97
C ASN A 179 -10.93 -13.91 9.68
N ILE A 180 -11.88 -12.99 9.72
CA ILE A 180 -13.27 -13.22 10.14
C ILE A 180 -14.08 -13.64 8.90
N PRO A 181 -14.68 -14.86 8.88
CA PRO A 181 -15.35 -15.38 7.68
C PRO A 181 -16.42 -14.45 7.10
N GLU A 182 -17.22 -13.79 7.97
CA GLU A 182 -18.27 -12.87 7.58
C GLU A 182 -17.71 -11.63 6.87
N ASP A 183 -16.58 -11.09 7.33
CA ASP A 183 -15.92 -9.96 6.71
C ASP A 183 -15.26 -10.36 5.39
N CYS A 184 -14.63 -11.53 5.35
CA CYS A 184 -14.03 -12.09 4.15
C CYS A 184 -15.06 -12.21 3.01
N GLU A 185 -16.18 -12.86 3.29
CA GLU A 185 -17.26 -13.07 2.31
C GLU A 185 -17.90 -11.75 1.86
N LYS A 186 -18.12 -10.83 2.79
CA LYS A 186 -18.84 -9.59 2.52
C LYS A 186 -18.02 -8.53 1.80
N TYR A 187 -16.73 -8.42 2.11
CA TYR A 187 -15.92 -7.27 1.72
C TYR A 187 -14.75 -7.61 0.79
N THR A 188 -14.44 -8.88 0.58
CA THR A 188 -13.33 -9.31 -0.27
C THR A 188 -13.77 -10.34 -1.30
N GLU A 189 -12.95 -10.56 -2.32
CA GLU A 189 -13.12 -11.65 -3.29
C GLU A 189 -12.32 -12.90 -2.86
N ASP A 190 -11.12 -12.67 -2.33
CA ASP A 190 -10.13 -13.73 -2.09
C ASP A 190 -9.42 -13.60 -0.73
N GLY A 191 -9.97 -12.80 0.16
CA GLY A 191 -9.37 -12.51 1.47
C GLY A 191 -8.20 -11.51 1.44
N LEU A 192 -7.93 -10.90 0.29
CA LEU A 192 -6.92 -9.86 0.08
C LEU A 192 -7.48 -8.67 -0.69
N HIS A 193 -8.17 -8.93 -1.80
CA HIS A 193 -8.68 -7.89 -2.69
C HIS A 193 -10.11 -7.53 -2.32
N PHE A 194 -10.29 -6.27 -1.96
CA PHE A 194 -11.58 -5.75 -1.54
C PHE A 194 -12.53 -5.60 -2.75
N ASN A 195 -13.78 -6.02 -2.56
CA ASN A 195 -14.85 -5.81 -3.52
C ASN A 195 -15.42 -4.38 -3.44
N ASP A 196 -16.49 -4.08 -4.17
CA ASP A 196 -17.12 -2.77 -4.20
C ASP A 196 -17.52 -2.26 -2.80
N GLU A 197 -18.03 -3.13 -1.91
CA GLU A 197 -18.42 -2.75 -0.55
C GLU A 197 -17.18 -2.49 0.32
N GLY A 198 -16.15 -3.33 0.22
CA GLY A 198 -14.87 -3.12 0.91
C GLY A 198 -14.21 -1.80 0.51
N HIS A 199 -14.24 -1.46 -0.79
CA HIS A 199 -13.71 -0.18 -1.27
C HIS A 199 -14.48 1.05 -0.75
N LYS A 200 -15.78 0.96 -0.49
CA LYS A 200 -16.54 2.05 0.15
C LYS A 200 -16.07 2.28 1.60
N ILE A 201 -15.77 1.20 2.32
CA ILE A 201 -15.26 1.29 3.69
C ILE A 201 -13.84 1.88 3.68
N ILE A 202 -12.95 1.42 2.79
CA ILE A 202 -11.61 2.01 2.61
C ILE A 202 -11.72 3.52 2.32
N ALA A 203 -12.61 3.91 1.40
CA ALA A 203 -12.83 5.32 1.06
C ALA A 203 -13.23 6.17 2.26
N LYS A 204 -14.10 5.62 3.13
CA LYS A 204 -14.51 6.30 4.37
C LYS A 204 -13.34 6.41 5.33
N THR A 205 -12.65 5.32 5.62
CA THR A 205 -11.54 5.26 6.58
C THR A 205 -10.41 6.21 6.18
N VAL A 206 -10.00 6.18 4.91
CA VAL A 206 -8.94 7.08 4.39
C VAL A 206 -9.41 8.54 4.36
N GLY A 207 -10.62 8.80 3.91
CA GLY A 207 -11.15 10.15 3.82
C GLY A 207 -11.34 10.81 5.19
N ASP A 208 -11.86 10.09 6.17
CA ASP A 208 -12.01 10.60 7.54
C ASP A 208 -10.63 10.88 8.18
N PHE A 209 -9.64 10.03 7.92
CA PHE A 209 -8.27 10.28 8.35
C PHE A 209 -7.68 11.55 7.73
N LEU A 210 -7.83 11.73 6.42
CA LEU A 210 -7.34 12.94 5.74
C LEU A 210 -8.00 14.23 6.25
N LEU A 211 -9.26 14.17 6.66
CA LEU A 211 -9.95 15.32 7.27
C LEU A 211 -9.50 15.62 8.70
N SER A 212 -8.84 14.68 9.37
CA SER A 212 -8.33 14.85 10.73
C SER A 212 -6.92 15.45 10.80
N LEU A 213 -6.24 15.58 9.66
CA LEU A 213 -4.91 16.19 9.54
C LEU A 213 -4.96 17.71 9.48
#